data_0024bef9e28f22e8c24cecca4fb8a59c
#
_entry.id   0024bef9e28f22e8c24cecca4fb8a59c
#
_cell.length_a   1.000
_cell.length_b   1.000
_cell.length_c   1.000
_cell.angle_alpha   90.00
_cell.angle_beta   90.00
_cell.angle_gamma   90.00
#
_symmetry.space_group_name_H-M   'P 1'
#
loop_
_entity.id
_entity.type
_entity.pdbx_description
1 polymer ?
#
loop_
_entity_poly.entity_id
_entity_poly.type
_entity_poly.pdbx_seq_one_letter_code
_entity_poly.pdbx_strand_id
1 'polypeptide(L)'
;MIANEPTTGAPEVLVAVIIPALNEAGKIGRVLDKMPRDGRFEAIVVDDGSTDGTGDEAREHGAAVVVRHQVRGGVGAAIRDGWQVGLDRGRPWLALVSGDDQHEPAELVRALDAALARQADYVQGSRWMAGGAVVGERQVRGLGTRVYSVVFSVLAGRRISDATNGFRVFQARLLRDPQIRLDQGWLDSYDLEPYLLYKAIRGRYRVIQVPCTVRYHAAESFTKMHGLRDWWRLFRPALFLRLGVKR
;
A
#
# COMPACT_ATOMS: atom_id res chain seq x y z
N MET A 1 -7.10 -13.45 47.95
CA MET A 1 -6.27 -13.31 46.73
C MET A 1 -7.05 -13.93 45.58
N ILE A 2 -7.71 -13.11 44.78
CA ILE A 2 -8.42 -13.58 43.57
C ILE A 2 -7.44 -13.37 42.45
N ALA A 3 -6.93 -14.46 41.87
CA ALA A 3 -6.09 -14.43 40.70
C ALA A 3 -6.96 -13.95 39.52
N ASN A 4 -6.58 -12.80 38.93
CA ASN A 4 -7.11 -12.36 37.65
C ASN A 4 -6.61 -13.35 36.58
N GLU A 5 -7.47 -14.22 36.09
CA GLU A 5 -7.21 -14.96 34.86
C GLU A 5 -7.11 -13.96 33.69
N PRO A 6 -6.14 -14.12 32.80
CA PRO A 6 -6.09 -13.29 31.61
C PRO A 6 -7.30 -13.65 30.73
N THR A 7 -8.19 -12.69 30.54
CA THR A 7 -9.27 -12.78 29.54
C THR A 7 -8.61 -13.06 28.18
N THR A 8 -8.84 -14.25 27.65
CA THR A 8 -8.54 -14.61 26.24
C THR A 8 -9.54 -13.83 25.36
N GLY A 9 -9.30 -12.52 25.23
CA GLY A 9 -10.00 -11.71 24.25
C GLY A 9 -9.58 -12.11 22.85
N ALA A 10 -10.53 -12.09 21.90
CA ALA A 10 -10.22 -12.21 20.49
C ALA A 10 -9.07 -11.23 20.13
N PRO A 11 -8.13 -11.61 19.27
CA PRO A 11 -7.00 -10.74 18.91
C PRO A 11 -7.54 -9.39 18.43
N GLU A 12 -6.99 -8.31 18.99
CA GLU A 12 -7.39 -6.97 18.60
C GLU A 12 -6.95 -6.69 17.16
N VAL A 13 -7.87 -6.22 16.31
CA VAL A 13 -7.51 -5.84 14.94
C VAL A 13 -6.62 -4.60 14.98
N LEU A 14 -5.38 -4.75 14.57
CA LEU A 14 -4.36 -3.71 14.60
C LEU A 14 -4.21 -2.97 13.28
N VAL A 15 -4.47 -3.65 12.15
CA VAL A 15 -4.12 -3.16 10.81
C VAL A 15 -5.36 -3.09 9.92
N ALA A 16 -5.66 -1.91 9.40
CA ALA A 16 -6.54 -1.79 8.24
C ALA A 16 -5.71 -1.96 6.97
N VAL A 17 -6.04 -2.97 6.17
CA VAL A 17 -5.40 -3.25 4.89
C VAL A 17 -6.25 -2.67 3.77
N ILE A 18 -5.76 -1.59 3.18
CA ILE A 18 -6.44 -0.91 2.09
C ILE A 18 -6.11 -1.60 0.78
N ILE A 19 -7.14 -1.94 0.02
CA ILE A 19 -7.05 -2.65 -1.27
C ILE A 19 -7.82 -1.83 -2.32
N PRO A 20 -7.15 -0.88 -3.00
CA PRO A 20 -7.78 -0.17 -4.11
C PRO A 20 -7.99 -1.13 -5.27
N ALA A 21 -9.18 -1.12 -5.86
CA ALA A 21 -9.56 -1.98 -6.95
C ALA A 21 -10.33 -1.20 -8.04
N LEU A 22 -10.05 -1.51 -9.30
CA LEU A 22 -10.80 -1.01 -10.46
C LEU A 22 -10.83 -2.09 -11.52
N ASN A 23 -11.99 -2.70 -11.75
CA ASN A 23 -12.18 -3.81 -12.68
C ASN A 23 -11.16 -4.94 -12.40
N GLU A 24 -11.27 -5.52 -11.22
CA GLU A 24 -10.42 -6.62 -10.73
C GLU A 24 -11.25 -7.87 -10.37
N ALA A 25 -12.46 -8.02 -10.95
CA ALA A 25 -13.24 -9.25 -10.79
C ALA A 25 -12.42 -10.49 -11.19
N GLY A 26 -12.55 -11.58 -10.43
CA GLY A 26 -11.76 -12.79 -10.54
C GLY A 26 -10.35 -12.70 -9.93
N LYS A 27 -9.93 -11.51 -9.45
CA LYS A 27 -8.63 -11.30 -8.79
C LYS A 27 -8.80 -10.85 -7.34
N ILE A 28 -9.76 -9.95 -7.10
CA ILE A 28 -9.97 -9.40 -5.77
C ILE A 28 -10.30 -10.48 -4.74
N GLY A 29 -11.08 -11.50 -5.11
CA GLY A 29 -11.35 -12.65 -4.28
C GLY A 29 -10.08 -13.40 -3.90
N ARG A 30 -9.18 -13.66 -4.88
CA ARG A 30 -7.89 -14.32 -4.60
C ARG A 30 -6.99 -13.52 -3.66
N VAL A 31 -7.02 -12.18 -3.74
CA VAL A 31 -6.30 -11.32 -2.79
C VAL A 31 -6.85 -11.47 -1.39
N LEU A 32 -8.18 -11.44 -1.23
CA LEU A 32 -8.86 -11.56 0.06
C LEU A 32 -8.69 -12.95 0.67
N ASP A 33 -8.72 -14.01 -0.14
CA ASP A 33 -8.50 -15.38 0.33
C ASP A 33 -7.09 -15.60 0.91
N LYS A 34 -6.10 -14.82 0.47
CA LYS A 34 -4.71 -14.85 0.95
C LYS A 34 -4.46 -13.93 2.15
N MET A 35 -5.47 -13.18 2.61
CA MET A 35 -5.30 -12.31 3.78
C MET A 35 -4.93 -13.13 5.03
N PRO A 36 -4.05 -12.60 5.90
CA PRO A 36 -3.74 -13.26 7.16
C PRO A 36 -5.01 -13.46 8.01
N ARG A 37 -5.13 -14.65 8.62
CA ARG A 37 -6.30 -15.02 9.45
C ARG A 37 -6.00 -15.05 10.94
N ASP A 38 -4.95 -14.35 11.38
CA ASP A 38 -4.53 -14.29 12.79
C ASP A 38 -5.31 -13.24 13.62
N GLY A 39 -6.32 -12.63 13.04
CA GLY A 39 -7.19 -11.66 13.71
C GLY A 39 -6.62 -10.23 13.78
N ARG A 40 -5.36 -10.02 13.42
CA ARG A 40 -4.73 -8.67 13.47
C ARG A 40 -5.06 -7.76 12.29
N PHE A 41 -5.60 -8.31 11.20
CA PHE A 41 -5.79 -7.61 9.92
C PHE A 41 -7.24 -7.61 9.50
N GLU A 42 -7.72 -6.48 9.02
CA GLU A 42 -9.01 -6.37 8.33
C GLU A 42 -8.84 -5.76 6.95
N ALA A 43 -9.56 -6.27 5.97
CA ALA A 43 -9.51 -5.78 4.59
C ALA A 43 -10.55 -4.69 4.36
N ILE A 44 -10.09 -3.54 3.84
CA ILE A 44 -10.92 -2.43 3.36
C ILE A 44 -10.70 -2.31 1.86
N VAL A 45 -11.67 -2.76 1.07
CA VAL A 45 -11.64 -2.65 -0.39
C VAL A 45 -12.25 -1.31 -0.80
N VAL A 46 -11.54 -0.57 -1.65
CA VAL A 46 -12.08 0.63 -2.28
C VAL A 46 -12.24 0.38 -3.77
N ASP A 47 -13.47 0.16 -4.18
CA ASP A 47 -13.88 -0.03 -5.56
C ASP A 47 -14.01 1.34 -6.26
N ASP A 48 -13.04 1.69 -7.07
CA ASP A 48 -12.93 3.01 -7.75
C ASP A 48 -13.83 3.10 -9.01
N GLY A 49 -15.09 2.69 -8.87
CA GLY A 49 -16.09 2.77 -9.93
C GLY A 49 -15.99 1.61 -10.94
N SER A 50 -15.78 0.39 -10.47
CA SER A 50 -15.80 -0.82 -11.32
C SER A 50 -17.16 -1.10 -11.92
N THR A 51 -17.14 -1.75 -13.09
CA THR A 51 -18.33 -2.16 -13.84
C THR A 51 -18.46 -3.67 -14.01
N ASP A 52 -17.54 -4.45 -13.41
CA ASP A 52 -17.37 -5.89 -13.61
C ASP A 52 -17.75 -6.76 -12.40
N GLY A 53 -18.36 -6.18 -11.35
CA GLY A 53 -18.71 -6.92 -10.15
C GLY A 53 -17.61 -7.00 -9.08
N THR A 54 -16.48 -6.31 -9.25
CA THR A 54 -15.35 -6.28 -8.28
C THR A 54 -15.81 -6.04 -6.84
N GLY A 55 -16.69 -5.06 -6.60
CA GLY A 55 -17.14 -4.72 -5.25
C GLY A 55 -18.03 -5.80 -4.62
N ASP A 56 -18.79 -6.53 -5.41
CA ASP A 56 -19.65 -7.61 -4.92
C ASP A 56 -18.80 -8.85 -4.57
N GLU A 57 -17.88 -9.24 -5.45
CA GLU A 57 -16.88 -10.28 -5.17
C GLU A 57 -16.08 -9.98 -3.90
N ALA A 58 -15.70 -8.72 -3.68
CA ALA A 58 -14.99 -8.34 -2.47
C ALA A 58 -15.81 -8.59 -1.19
N ARG A 59 -17.13 -8.36 -1.21
CA ARG A 59 -18.01 -8.67 -0.08
C ARG A 59 -18.14 -10.18 0.16
N GLU A 60 -18.31 -10.94 -0.90
CA GLU A 60 -18.43 -12.40 -0.87
C GLU A 60 -17.17 -13.06 -0.29
N HIS A 61 -15.98 -12.50 -0.56
CA HIS A 61 -14.70 -13.00 -0.04
C HIS A 61 -14.29 -12.37 1.31
N GLY A 62 -15.23 -11.73 2.03
CA GLY A 62 -15.04 -11.34 3.42
C GLY A 62 -14.26 -10.03 3.64
N ALA A 63 -14.31 -9.08 2.70
CA ALA A 63 -13.88 -7.73 2.99
C ALA A 63 -14.68 -7.14 4.16
N ALA A 64 -13.99 -6.61 5.18
CA ALA A 64 -14.64 -6.00 6.35
C ALA A 64 -15.42 -4.73 5.98
N VAL A 65 -14.94 -3.99 4.98
CA VAL A 65 -15.59 -2.81 4.41
C VAL A 65 -15.36 -2.79 2.90
N VAL A 66 -16.40 -2.46 2.15
CA VAL A 66 -16.29 -2.13 0.72
C VAL A 66 -16.82 -0.71 0.49
N VAL A 67 -15.92 0.21 0.19
CA VAL A 67 -16.26 1.56 -0.25
C VAL A 67 -16.41 1.54 -1.77
N ARG A 68 -17.48 2.09 -2.31
CA ARG A 68 -17.68 2.17 -3.77
C ARG A 68 -17.81 3.60 -4.23
N HIS A 69 -16.94 4.00 -5.15
CA HIS A 69 -17.05 5.27 -5.84
C HIS A 69 -18.09 5.17 -6.96
N GLN A 70 -18.95 6.19 -7.08
CA GLN A 70 -19.91 6.27 -8.17
C GLN A 70 -19.23 6.62 -9.50
N VAL A 71 -18.13 7.38 -9.43
CA VAL A 71 -17.30 7.79 -10.55
C VAL A 71 -15.86 7.56 -10.19
N ARG A 72 -15.06 7.10 -11.13
CA ARG A 72 -13.63 6.84 -10.95
C ARG A 72 -12.91 8.10 -10.46
N GLY A 73 -12.34 8.01 -9.27
CA GLY A 73 -11.56 9.07 -8.62
C GLY A 73 -10.05 8.99 -8.87
N GLY A 74 -9.56 7.80 -9.19
CA GLY A 74 -8.14 7.48 -9.36
C GLY A 74 -7.57 6.72 -8.15
N VAL A 75 -6.49 5.98 -8.40
CA VAL A 75 -5.90 5.10 -7.39
C VAL A 75 -5.48 5.83 -6.11
N GLY A 76 -4.96 7.05 -6.21
CA GLY A 76 -4.58 7.85 -5.05
C GLY A 76 -5.80 8.31 -4.24
N ALA A 77 -6.91 8.69 -4.90
CA ALA A 77 -8.16 8.99 -4.23
C ALA A 77 -8.70 7.76 -3.50
N ALA A 78 -8.76 6.61 -4.16
CA ALA A 78 -9.22 5.36 -3.58
C ALA A 78 -8.37 4.95 -2.34
N ILE A 79 -7.04 5.07 -2.43
CA ILE A 79 -6.15 4.80 -1.29
C ILE A 79 -6.43 5.75 -0.13
N ARG A 80 -6.59 7.05 -0.39
CA ARG A 80 -6.85 8.06 0.64
C ARG A 80 -8.18 7.81 1.35
N ASP A 81 -9.22 7.47 0.61
CA ASP A 81 -10.54 7.19 1.18
C ASP A 81 -10.50 5.89 2.03
N GLY A 82 -9.79 4.87 1.58
CA GLY A 82 -9.53 3.68 2.38
C GLY A 82 -8.74 3.98 3.66
N TRP A 83 -7.72 4.83 3.61
CA TRP A 83 -6.99 5.28 4.80
C TRP A 83 -7.90 6.02 5.78
N GLN A 84 -8.81 6.88 5.28
CA GLN A 84 -9.77 7.57 6.14
C GLN A 84 -10.67 6.58 6.87
N VAL A 85 -11.19 5.57 6.18
CA VAL A 85 -11.97 4.49 6.81
C VAL A 85 -11.16 3.77 7.91
N GLY A 86 -9.88 3.45 7.65
CA GLY A 86 -9.00 2.85 8.65
C GLY A 86 -8.78 3.72 9.88
N LEU A 87 -8.61 5.05 9.69
CA LEU A 87 -8.50 6.04 10.76
C LEU A 87 -9.79 6.14 11.58
N ASP A 88 -10.95 6.18 10.93
CA ASP A 88 -12.27 6.27 11.57
C ASP A 88 -12.58 5.02 12.40
N ARG A 89 -12.06 3.88 11.98
CA ARG A 89 -12.14 2.61 12.71
C ARG A 89 -11.10 2.50 13.85
N GLY A 90 -10.30 3.55 14.06
CA GLY A 90 -9.33 3.62 15.15
C GLY A 90 -8.10 2.72 14.97
N ARG A 91 -7.81 2.24 13.74
CA ARG A 91 -6.69 1.31 13.54
C ARG A 91 -5.35 2.01 13.71
N PRO A 92 -4.44 1.49 14.57
CA PRO A 92 -3.14 2.09 14.79
C PRO A 92 -2.18 1.93 13.60
N TRP A 93 -2.41 0.93 12.75
CA TRP A 93 -1.62 0.65 11.57
C TRP A 93 -2.48 0.61 10.31
N LEU A 94 -1.91 1.08 9.22
CA LEU A 94 -2.49 1.02 7.89
C LEU A 94 -1.54 0.25 6.97
N ALA A 95 -2.09 -0.56 6.09
CA ALA A 95 -1.35 -1.27 5.06
C ALA A 95 -1.96 -1.00 3.68
N LEU A 96 -1.16 -1.20 2.65
CA LEU A 96 -1.59 -1.12 1.26
C LEU A 96 -1.19 -2.40 0.53
N VAL A 97 -2.15 -2.99 -0.15
CA VAL A 97 -1.97 -4.15 -1.04
C VAL A 97 -2.76 -3.89 -2.31
N SER A 98 -2.23 -4.26 -3.46
CA SER A 98 -2.92 -4.11 -4.75
C SER A 98 -4.06 -5.11 -4.91
N GLY A 99 -5.19 -4.70 -5.48
CA GLY A 99 -6.34 -5.57 -5.77
C GLY A 99 -6.15 -6.48 -7.00
N ASP A 100 -5.03 -6.35 -7.72
CA ASP A 100 -4.74 -7.05 -8.98
C ASP A 100 -4.00 -8.40 -8.80
N ASP A 101 -3.93 -8.92 -7.58
CA ASP A 101 -3.28 -10.19 -7.23
C ASP A 101 -1.76 -10.23 -7.52
N GLN A 102 -1.10 -9.08 -7.59
CA GLN A 102 0.35 -9.04 -7.75
C GLN A 102 1.12 -9.17 -6.43
N HIS A 103 0.56 -8.71 -5.31
CA HIS A 103 1.17 -8.85 -4.00
C HIS A 103 0.77 -10.16 -3.31
N GLU A 104 1.57 -10.57 -2.33
CA GLU A 104 1.27 -11.70 -1.46
C GLU A 104 0.78 -11.17 -0.09
N PRO A 105 -0.55 -11.10 0.17
CA PRO A 105 -1.08 -10.53 1.41
C PRO A 105 -0.60 -11.23 2.68
N ALA A 106 -0.31 -12.54 2.63
CA ALA A 106 0.24 -13.26 3.77
C ALA A 106 1.56 -12.69 4.30
N GLU A 107 2.31 -11.96 3.46
CA GLU A 107 3.56 -11.29 3.86
C GLU A 107 3.36 -10.06 4.76
N LEU A 108 2.10 -9.59 4.92
CA LEU A 108 1.75 -8.50 5.86
C LEU A 108 2.13 -8.85 7.31
N VAL A 109 2.02 -10.12 7.70
CA VAL A 109 2.45 -10.61 9.02
C VAL A 109 3.92 -10.26 9.26
N ARG A 110 4.79 -10.65 8.34
CA ARG A 110 6.23 -10.36 8.43
C ARG A 110 6.52 -8.86 8.45
N ALA A 111 5.77 -8.08 7.66
CA ALA A 111 5.95 -6.64 7.60
C ALA A 111 5.56 -5.96 8.92
N LEU A 112 4.42 -6.33 9.51
CA LEU A 112 3.98 -5.82 10.80
C LEU A 112 4.92 -6.25 11.93
N ASP A 113 5.31 -7.52 12.00
CA ASP A 113 6.21 -8.02 13.03
C ASP A 113 7.58 -7.32 12.96
N ALA A 114 8.10 -7.08 11.75
CA ALA A 114 9.33 -6.31 11.57
C ALA A 114 9.15 -4.84 12.00
N ALA A 115 7.97 -4.24 11.77
CA ALA A 115 7.67 -2.89 12.23
C ALA A 115 7.67 -2.80 13.76
N LEU A 116 7.00 -3.71 14.42
CA LEU A 116 6.89 -3.77 15.88
C LEU A 116 8.27 -4.04 16.52
N ALA A 117 8.98 -5.07 16.08
CA ALA A 117 10.29 -5.43 16.61
C ALA A 117 11.34 -4.34 16.45
N ARG A 118 11.27 -3.56 15.36
CA ARG A 118 12.22 -2.49 15.08
C ARG A 118 11.69 -1.11 15.43
N GLN A 119 10.52 -1.02 16.07
CA GLN A 119 9.86 0.25 16.38
C GLN A 119 9.78 1.19 15.17
N ALA A 120 9.47 0.63 14.00
CA ALA A 120 9.41 1.39 12.77
C ALA A 120 8.06 2.12 12.65
N ASP A 121 8.09 3.26 11.95
CA ASP A 121 6.88 4.02 11.63
C ASP A 121 6.33 3.66 10.25
N TYR A 122 7.22 3.21 9.36
CA TYR A 122 6.90 2.92 7.98
C TYR A 122 7.73 1.74 7.47
N VAL A 123 7.07 0.77 6.87
CA VAL A 123 7.66 -0.39 6.22
C VAL A 123 7.41 -0.30 4.73
N GLN A 124 8.47 -0.30 3.93
CA GLN A 124 8.40 -0.40 2.47
C GLN A 124 8.74 -1.81 2.03
N GLY A 125 7.84 -2.45 1.29
CA GLY A 125 8.12 -3.73 0.64
C GLY A 125 9.11 -3.56 -0.51
N SER A 126 10.00 -4.53 -0.67
CA SER A 126 10.97 -4.54 -1.76
C SER A 126 11.11 -5.93 -2.38
N ARG A 127 10.86 -6.02 -3.68
CA ARG A 127 11.12 -7.22 -4.48
C ARG A 127 12.62 -7.41 -4.80
N TRP A 128 13.44 -6.38 -4.54
CA TRP A 128 14.86 -6.35 -4.88
C TRP A 128 15.80 -6.60 -3.70
N MET A 129 15.26 -6.75 -2.49
CA MET A 129 16.04 -7.15 -1.32
C MET A 129 16.30 -8.65 -1.31
N ALA A 130 17.31 -9.08 -0.56
CA ALA A 130 17.51 -10.50 -0.25
C ALA A 130 16.26 -11.07 0.42
N GLY A 131 15.71 -12.16 -0.14
CA GLY A 131 14.43 -12.75 0.27
C GLY A 131 13.20 -12.14 -0.41
N GLY A 132 13.34 -11.09 -1.22
CA GLY A 132 12.29 -10.61 -2.11
C GLY A 132 12.26 -11.40 -3.43
N ALA A 133 11.11 -11.42 -4.10
CA ALA A 133 10.95 -12.20 -5.30
C ALA A 133 10.11 -11.49 -6.38
N VAL A 134 10.46 -11.78 -7.62
CA VAL A 134 9.64 -11.50 -8.81
C VAL A 134 9.27 -12.84 -9.41
N VAL A 135 7.97 -13.12 -9.51
CA VAL A 135 7.45 -14.37 -10.09
C VAL A 135 6.73 -14.04 -11.39
N GLY A 136 7.03 -14.76 -12.48
CA GLY A 136 6.49 -14.53 -13.82
C GLY A 136 7.36 -13.60 -14.68
N GLU A 137 7.09 -13.59 -15.99
CA GLU A 137 7.95 -12.93 -16.96
C GLU A 137 7.68 -11.43 -17.09
N ARG A 138 8.63 -10.56 -16.64
CA ARG A 138 8.81 -9.19 -17.16
C ARG A 138 10.18 -8.58 -16.76
N GLN A 139 11.25 -9.07 -17.36
CA GLN A 139 12.61 -8.57 -17.13
C GLN A 139 12.80 -7.08 -17.50
N VAL A 140 12.13 -6.60 -18.54
CA VAL A 140 12.29 -5.20 -19.02
C VAL A 140 11.76 -4.16 -18.03
N ARG A 141 10.68 -4.48 -17.30
CA ARG A 141 10.14 -3.59 -16.26
C ARG A 141 11.05 -3.48 -15.03
N GLY A 142 11.82 -4.52 -14.75
CA GLY A 142 12.73 -4.55 -13.60
C GLY A 142 13.81 -3.46 -13.66
N LEU A 143 14.34 -3.15 -14.85
CA LEU A 143 15.35 -2.09 -15.00
C LEU A 143 14.75 -0.70 -14.72
N GLY A 144 13.60 -0.39 -15.28
CA GLY A 144 12.92 0.91 -15.07
C GLY A 144 12.59 1.17 -13.59
N THR A 145 12.10 0.17 -12.86
CA THR A 145 11.79 0.31 -11.43
C THR A 145 13.03 0.47 -10.56
N ARG A 146 14.15 -0.16 -10.93
CA ARG A 146 15.45 0.02 -10.24
C ARG A 146 16.02 1.42 -10.48
N VAL A 147 16.03 1.88 -11.73
CA VAL A 147 16.47 3.25 -12.07
C VAL A 147 15.62 4.27 -11.32
N TYR A 148 14.30 4.11 -11.33
CA TYR A 148 13.42 4.96 -10.54
C TYR A 148 13.81 4.98 -9.07
N SER A 149 14.03 3.80 -8.46
CA SER A 149 14.35 3.70 -7.03
C SER A 149 15.69 4.37 -6.68
N VAL A 150 16.67 4.34 -7.59
CA VAL A 150 17.93 5.08 -7.43
C VAL A 150 17.68 6.60 -7.44
N VAL A 151 16.94 7.10 -8.45
CA VAL A 151 16.62 8.53 -8.54
C VAL A 151 15.81 9.00 -7.32
N PHE A 152 14.78 8.24 -6.93
CA PHE A 152 14.01 8.52 -5.73
C PHE A 152 14.89 8.57 -4.47
N SER A 153 15.82 7.61 -4.32
CA SER A 153 16.73 7.54 -3.17
C SER A 153 17.62 8.78 -3.08
N VAL A 154 18.14 9.26 -4.21
CA VAL A 154 18.95 10.49 -4.27
C VAL A 154 18.11 11.71 -3.86
N LEU A 155 16.91 11.86 -4.41
CA LEU A 155 16.01 12.99 -4.09
C LEU A 155 15.55 12.96 -2.63
N ALA A 156 15.22 11.79 -2.09
CA ALA A 156 14.79 11.62 -0.71
C ALA A 156 15.94 11.68 0.32
N GLY A 157 17.19 11.45 -0.13
CA GLY A 157 18.37 11.41 0.75
C GLY A 157 18.47 10.12 1.57
N ARG A 158 17.86 9.03 1.11
CA ARG A 158 17.86 7.72 1.77
C ARG A 158 17.74 6.59 0.75
N ARG A 159 18.57 5.55 0.90
CA ARG A 159 18.52 4.38 0.01
C ARG A 159 17.22 3.59 0.19
N ILE A 160 16.42 3.54 -0.87
CA ILE A 160 15.20 2.73 -1.01
C ILE A 160 15.40 1.81 -2.20
N SER A 161 15.34 0.51 -1.96
CA SER A 161 15.62 -0.49 -3.00
C SER A 161 14.46 -0.68 -3.98
N ASP A 162 13.22 -0.40 -3.54
CA ASP A 162 12.01 -0.53 -4.38
C ASP A 162 10.98 0.56 -4.02
N ALA A 163 11.16 1.75 -4.55
CA ALA A 163 10.26 2.88 -4.31
C ALA A 163 8.95 2.82 -5.13
N THR A 164 8.87 1.90 -6.11
CA THR A 164 7.68 1.71 -6.94
C THR A 164 6.69 0.69 -6.39
N ASN A 165 7.07 -0.04 -5.34
CA ASN A 165 6.25 -1.11 -4.80
C ASN A 165 5.12 -0.55 -3.93
N GLY A 166 3.88 -0.96 -4.23
CA GLY A 166 2.69 -0.59 -3.47
C GLY A 166 2.58 -1.26 -2.10
N PHE A 167 3.27 -2.40 -1.88
CA PHE A 167 3.21 -3.11 -0.61
C PHE A 167 3.88 -2.32 0.53
N ARG A 168 3.09 -1.89 1.51
CA ARG A 168 3.57 -1.10 2.65
C ARG A 168 2.71 -1.26 3.89
N VAL A 169 3.32 -1.05 5.05
CA VAL A 169 2.65 -0.98 6.36
C VAL A 169 3.19 0.24 7.10
N PHE A 170 2.33 1.06 7.67
CA PHE A 170 2.78 2.26 8.40
C PHE A 170 1.82 2.65 9.52
N GLN A 171 2.33 3.38 10.49
CA GLN A 171 1.53 3.87 11.61
C GLN A 171 0.54 4.94 11.14
N ALA A 172 -0.71 4.82 11.56
CA ALA A 172 -1.79 5.76 11.24
C ALA A 172 -1.48 7.21 11.66
N ARG A 173 -0.58 7.39 12.64
CA ARG A 173 -0.12 8.72 13.08
C ARG A 173 0.56 9.55 12.00
N LEU A 174 1.13 8.91 10.97
CA LEU A 174 1.73 9.63 9.84
C LEU A 174 0.68 10.49 9.12
N LEU A 175 -0.54 9.98 8.97
CA LEU A 175 -1.60 10.70 8.26
C LEU A 175 -2.20 11.85 9.09
N ARG A 176 -1.90 11.89 10.38
CA ARG A 176 -2.29 12.99 11.30
C ARG A 176 -1.22 14.08 11.42
N ASP A 177 -0.05 13.89 10.80
CA ASP A 177 1.01 14.89 10.78
C ASP A 177 0.60 16.06 9.86
N PRO A 178 0.52 17.30 10.36
CA PRO A 178 0.12 18.46 9.56
C PRO A 178 1.10 18.78 8.41
N GLN A 179 2.30 18.20 8.43
CA GLN A 179 3.26 18.31 7.33
C GLN A 179 2.97 17.35 6.18
N ILE A 180 2.09 16.34 6.39
CA ILE A 180 1.67 15.36 5.38
C ILE A 180 0.27 15.74 4.90
N ARG A 181 0.21 16.55 3.85
CA ARG A 181 -1.03 17.09 3.31
C ARG A 181 -1.55 16.19 2.19
N LEU A 182 -2.58 15.40 2.50
CA LEU A 182 -3.18 14.47 1.56
C LEU A 182 -4.33 15.08 0.74
N ASP A 183 -4.82 16.25 1.14
CA ASP A 183 -5.95 17.00 0.57
C ASP A 183 -5.62 17.73 -0.75
N GLN A 184 -4.61 17.26 -1.47
CA GLN A 184 -4.12 17.88 -2.69
C GLN A 184 -4.55 17.07 -3.93
N GLY A 185 -5.40 17.61 -4.80
CA GLY A 185 -5.96 16.90 -5.96
C GLY A 185 -4.92 16.34 -6.95
N TRP A 186 -3.67 16.83 -6.94
CA TRP A 186 -2.62 16.21 -7.75
C TRP A 186 -2.16 14.84 -7.23
N LEU A 187 -2.56 14.46 -6.00
CA LEU A 187 -2.29 13.17 -5.37
C LEU A 187 -3.34 12.09 -5.70
N ASP A 188 -4.35 12.38 -6.49
CA ASP A 188 -5.45 11.43 -6.78
C ASP A 188 -5.03 10.24 -7.67
N SER A 189 -3.79 10.19 -8.10
CA SER A 189 -3.24 9.14 -8.96
C SER A 189 -2.02 8.46 -8.32
N TYR A 190 -1.09 7.96 -9.15
CA TYR A 190 0.15 7.29 -8.72
C TYR A 190 1.13 8.17 -7.93
N ASP A 191 0.83 9.44 -7.78
CA ASP A 191 1.61 10.40 -7.04
C ASP A 191 1.59 10.19 -5.51
N LEU A 192 0.49 9.66 -4.98
CA LEU A 192 0.23 9.60 -3.54
C LEU A 192 1.26 8.74 -2.79
N GLU A 193 1.55 7.59 -3.34
CA GLU A 193 2.43 6.62 -2.68
C GLU A 193 3.89 7.12 -2.56
N PRO A 194 4.54 7.60 -3.64
CA PRO A 194 5.87 8.18 -3.52
C PRO A 194 5.88 9.49 -2.72
N TYR A 195 4.77 10.25 -2.72
CA TYR A 195 4.62 11.41 -1.85
C TYR A 195 4.71 11.00 -0.37
N LEU A 196 3.91 10.04 0.07
CA LEU A 196 3.90 9.60 1.46
C LEU A 196 5.26 9.03 1.89
N LEU A 197 5.87 8.19 1.05
CA LEU A 197 7.21 7.64 1.34
C LEU A 197 8.27 8.75 1.46
N TYR A 198 8.26 9.73 0.55
CA TYR A 198 9.17 10.88 0.63
C TYR A 198 8.97 11.67 1.92
N LYS A 199 7.71 11.98 2.27
CA LYS A 199 7.36 12.69 3.51
C LYS A 199 7.79 11.92 4.75
N ALA A 200 7.58 10.61 4.80
CA ALA A 200 8.03 9.78 5.90
C ALA A 200 9.57 9.86 6.08
N ILE A 201 10.33 9.77 4.98
CA ILE A 201 11.80 9.88 5.03
C ILE A 201 12.24 11.26 5.52
N ARG A 202 11.67 12.34 4.95
CA ARG A 202 12.08 13.72 5.26
C ARG A 202 11.57 14.20 6.62
N GLY A 203 10.43 13.67 7.08
CA GLY A 203 9.88 13.89 8.41
C GLY A 203 10.62 13.13 9.53
N ARG A 204 11.72 12.45 9.20
CA ARG A 204 12.56 11.66 10.12
C ARG A 204 11.82 10.50 10.79
N TYR A 205 10.76 10.00 10.18
CA TYR A 205 10.13 8.76 10.61
C TYR A 205 11.08 7.58 10.41
N ARG A 206 10.96 6.58 11.27
CA ARG A 206 11.76 5.36 11.15
C ARG A 206 11.23 4.48 10.03
N VAL A 207 11.74 4.69 8.82
CA VAL A 207 11.41 3.90 7.64
C VAL A 207 12.31 2.67 7.59
N ILE A 208 11.75 1.48 7.45
CA ILE A 208 12.49 0.25 7.19
C ILE A 208 12.04 -0.39 5.88
N GLN A 209 12.79 -1.34 5.38
CA GLN A 209 12.42 -2.13 4.21
C GLN A 209 12.36 -3.61 4.58
N VAL A 210 11.42 -4.33 3.98
CA VAL A 210 11.27 -5.78 4.10
C VAL A 210 11.19 -6.41 2.72
N PRO A 211 11.67 -7.65 2.54
CA PRO A 211 11.47 -8.35 1.28
C PRO A 211 9.98 -8.63 1.06
N CYS A 212 9.53 -8.59 -0.19
CA CYS A 212 8.19 -9.00 -0.58
C CYS A 212 8.18 -9.65 -1.96
N THR A 213 7.13 -10.39 -2.24
CA THR A 213 6.92 -11.09 -3.51
C THR A 213 5.97 -10.25 -4.39
N VAL A 214 6.35 -10.08 -5.66
CA VAL A 214 5.47 -9.52 -6.68
C VAL A 214 5.30 -10.54 -7.81
N ARG A 215 4.04 -10.94 -8.09
CA ARG A 215 3.69 -11.91 -9.12
C ARG A 215 3.18 -11.19 -10.37
N TYR A 216 3.67 -11.60 -11.52
CA TYR A 216 3.13 -11.17 -12.80
C TYR A 216 2.49 -12.39 -13.49
N HIS A 217 1.19 -12.38 -13.64
CA HIS A 217 0.47 -13.46 -14.29
C HIS A 217 0.51 -13.26 -15.82
N ALA A 218 1.00 -14.24 -16.58
CA ALA A 218 1.30 -14.10 -18.01
C ALA A 218 0.07 -13.84 -18.91
N ALA A 219 -1.11 -14.31 -18.50
CA ALA A 219 -2.33 -14.30 -19.31
C ALA A 219 -3.21 -13.05 -19.13
N GLU A 220 -2.91 -12.16 -18.18
CA GLU A 220 -3.78 -11.06 -17.84
C GLU A 220 -3.05 -9.69 -17.93
N SER A 221 -3.74 -8.65 -18.38
CA SER A 221 -3.19 -7.29 -18.40
C SER A 221 -3.26 -6.68 -16.99
N PHE A 222 -2.13 -6.64 -16.29
CA PHE A 222 -2.07 -6.21 -14.87
C PHE A 222 -1.72 -4.75 -14.68
N THR A 223 -1.31 -4.04 -15.71
CA THR A 223 -0.90 -2.66 -15.50
C THR A 223 -1.90 -1.71 -16.10
N LYS A 224 -2.47 -0.89 -15.25
CA LYS A 224 -3.29 0.26 -15.64
C LYS A 224 -2.44 1.53 -15.84
N MET A 225 -1.11 1.40 -15.78
CA MET A 225 -0.19 2.49 -16.10
C MET A 225 0.01 2.59 -17.60
N HIS A 226 -0.27 3.75 -18.16
CA HIS A 226 -0.18 4.04 -19.58
C HIS A 226 0.92 5.09 -19.86
N GLY A 227 2.03 4.62 -20.45
CA GLY A 227 3.04 5.48 -21.08
C GLY A 227 3.80 6.42 -20.15
N LEU A 228 4.45 7.42 -20.76
CA LEU A 228 5.33 8.40 -20.09
C LEU A 228 4.61 9.27 -19.05
N ARG A 229 3.30 9.50 -19.20
CA ARG A 229 2.52 10.30 -18.28
C ARG A 229 2.46 9.71 -16.87
N ASP A 230 2.27 8.39 -16.75
CA ASP A 230 2.16 7.75 -15.45
C ASP A 230 3.54 7.55 -14.82
N TRP A 231 4.58 7.35 -15.62
CA TRP A 231 5.96 7.44 -15.13
C TRP A 231 6.28 8.82 -14.56
N TRP A 232 5.88 9.88 -15.23
CA TRP A 232 6.02 11.25 -14.72
C TRP A 232 5.32 11.44 -13.38
N ARG A 233 4.11 10.89 -13.21
CA ARG A 233 3.37 10.92 -11.95
C ARG A 233 4.09 10.22 -10.80
N LEU A 234 4.88 9.19 -11.07
CA LEU A 234 5.74 8.59 -10.05
C LEU A 234 6.93 9.49 -9.69
N PHE A 235 7.57 10.12 -10.67
CA PHE A 235 8.77 10.92 -10.46
C PHE A 235 8.50 12.28 -9.83
N ARG A 236 7.47 12.97 -10.26
CA ARG A 236 7.23 14.37 -9.90
C ARG A 236 7.04 14.62 -8.39
N PRO A 237 6.48 13.72 -7.53
CA PRO A 237 6.34 14.01 -6.12
C PRO A 237 7.68 14.25 -5.42
N ALA A 238 8.65 13.36 -5.61
CA ALA A 238 9.97 13.53 -5.00
C ALA A 238 10.70 14.78 -5.52
N LEU A 239 10.57 15.07 -6.82
CA LEU A 239 11.16 16.27 -7.44
C LEU A 239 10.49 17.55 -6.93
N PHE A 240 9.17 17.62 -6.93
CA PHE A 240 8.42 18.82 -6.49
C PHE A 240 8.62 19.12 -5.02
N LEU A 241 8.66 18.08 -4.17
CA LEU A 241 8.93 18.23 -2.75
C LEU A 241 10.39 18.65 -2.50
N ARG A 242 11.35 18.12 -3.27
CA ARG A 242 12.76 18.50 -3.16
C ARG A 242 13.01 19.94 -3.55
N LEU A 243 12.31 20.43 -4.56
CA LEU A 243 12.42 21.80 -5.07
C LEU A 243 11.50 22.80 -4.34
N GLY A 244 10.66 22.34 -3.40
CA GLY A 244 9.72 23.20 -2.69
C GLY A 244 8.53 23.71 -3.55
N VAL A 245 8.29 23.11 -4.72
CA VAL A 245 7.19 23.49 -5.64
C VAL A 245 5.83 23.06 -5.10
N LYS A 246 5.79 21.99 -4.32
CA LYS A 246 4.61 21.46 -3.62
C LYS A 246 4.94 21.21 -2.16
N ARG A 247 3.90 21.03 -1.31
CA ARG A 247 4.04 20.81 0.14
C ARG A 247 3.42 19.49 0.59
#